data_77bc86b139684bae09615c09cec7b505
#
_entry.id   77bc86b139684bae09615c09cec7b505
#
_cell.length_a   1.000
_cell.length_b   1.000
_cell.length_c   1.000
_cell.angle_alpha   90.00
_cell.angle_beta   90.00
_cell.angle_gamma   90.00
#
_symmetry.space_group_name_H-M   'P 1'
#
loop_
_entity.id
_entity.type
_entity.pdbx_description
1 polymer ?
#
loop_
_entity_poly.entity_id
_entity_poly.type
_entity_poly.pdbx_seq_one_letter_code
_entity_poly.pdbx_strand_id
1 'polypeptide(L)'
;VGKINQQSVIFLLDTGATDVSIPQHIAENLNLPRYNSYQVATANGNTQVYRSTIQELNIGDIALYNVEANINPSFKSNEILLGMSALKQLELHQSGRTLILREQK
;
A
#
# COMPACT_ATOMS: atom_id res chain seq x y z
N VAL A 1 0.47 11.97 2.22
CA VAL A 1 1.90 11.90 1.92
C VAL A 1 2.57 10.98 2.92
N GLY A 2 3.36 10.07 2.43
CA GLY A 2 4.08 9.14 3.27
C GLY A 2 5.41 8.75 2.65
N LYS A 3 6.01 7.68 3.18
CA LYS A 3 7.29 7.19 2.67
C LYS A 3 7.30 5.67 2.64
N ILE A 4 7.99 5.13 1.65
CA ILE A 4 8.34 3.71 1.59
C ILE A 4 9.85 3.63 1.50
N ASN A 5 10.47 2.92 2.45
CA ASN A 5 11.92 2.79 2.55
C ASN A 5 12.61 4.14 2.43
N GLN A 6 12.02 5.14 3.12
CA GLN A 6 12.51 6.53 3.24
C GLN A 6 12.39 7.36 1.96
N GLN A 7 11.69 6.87 0.94
CA GLN A 7 11.40 7.63 -0.27
C GLN A 7 9.95 8.11 -0.26
N SER A 8 9.74 9.37 -0.60
CA SER A 8 8.41 10.00 -0.54
C SER A 8 7.47 9.41 -1.58
N VAL A 9 6.25 9.09 -1.15
CA VAL A 9 5.20 8.55 -2.00
C VAL A 9 3.85 9.15 -1.60
N ILE A 10 2.85 8.98 -2.45
CA ILE A 10 1.49 9.41 -2.17
C ILE A 10 0.64 8.18 -1.93
N PHE A 11 -0.02 8.13 -0.78
CA PHE A 11 -0.92 7.03 -0.43
C PHE A 11 -2.38 7.46 -0.60
N LEU A 12 -3.19 6.52 -1.09
CA LEU A 12 -4.63 6.64 -1.14
C LEU A 12 -5.22 5.50 -0.31
N LEU A 13 -6.03 5.83 0.69
CA LEU A 13 -6.62 4.82 1.56
C LEU A 13 -7.67 4.02 0.81
N ASP A 14 -7.57 2.70 0.86
CA ASP A 14 -8.52 1.80 0.21
C ASP A 14 -8.78 0.59 1.11
N THR A 15 -9.83 0.67 1.91
CA THR A 15 -10.22 -0.41 2.82
C THR A 15 -10.72 -1.64 2.08
N GLY A 16 -11.07 -1.50 0.79
CA GLY A 16 -11.47 -2.64 -0.04
C GLY A 16 -10.30 -3.43 -0.59
N ALA A 17 -9.08 -2.91 -0.50
CA ALA A 17 -7.90 -3.64 -0.95
C ALA A 17 -7.34 -4.47 0.20
N THR A 18 -6.90 -5.70 -0.10
CA THR A 18 -6.30 -6.59 0.90
C THR A 18 -4.89 -6.14 1.25
N ASP A 19 -4.09 -5.86 0.24
CA ASP A 19 -2.69 -5.49 0.41
C ASP A 19 -2.44 -4.05 -0.01
N VAL A 20 -1.23 -3.55 0.26
CA VAL A 20 -0.77 -2.31 -0.32
C VAL A 20 -0.51 -2.57 -1.80
N SER A 21 -1.18 -1.83 -2.68
CA SER A 21 -1.07 -2.04 -4.11
C SER A 21 -0.23 -0.95 -4.75
N ILE A 22 0.85 -1.35 -5.42
CA ILE A 22 1.87 -0.43 -5.92
C ILE A 22 1.93 -0.51 -7.44
N PRO A 23 1.80 0.63 -8.15
CA PRO A 23 2.02 0.65 -9.59
C PRO A 23 3.44 0.17 -9.92
N GLN A 24 3.59 -0.56 -11.02
CA GLN A 24 4.87 -1.17 -11.36
C GLN A 24 6.00 -0.14 -11.47
N HIS A 25 5.75 1.00 -12.10
CA HIS A 25 6.81 1.99 -12.29
C HIS A 25 7.29 2.58 -10.95
N ILE A 26 6.39 2.70 -9.96
CA ILE A 26 6.77 3.18 -8.63
C ILE A 26 7.56 2.10 -7.90
N ALA A 27 7.13 0.84 -8.00
CA ALA A 27 7.85 -0.27 -7.37
C ALA A 27 9.27 -0.39 -7.92
N GLU A 28 9.47 -0.16 -9.22
CA GLU A 28 10.79 -0.18 -9.83
C GLU A 28 11.66 0.95 -9.31
N ASN A 29 11.10 2.15 -9.18
CA ASN A 29 11.83 3.30 -8.63
C ASN A 29 12.21 3.10 -7.16
N LEU A 30 11.40 2.34 -6.43
CA LEU A 30 11.67 2.05 -5.02
C LEU A 30 12.53 0.81 -4.82
N ASN A 31 12.88 0.12 -5.90
CA ASN A 31 13.65 -1.13 -5.86
C ASN A 31 13.01 -2.18 -4.96
N LEU A 32 11.68 -2.30 -5.01
CA LEU A 32 10.97 -3.28 -4.21
C LEU A 32 11.15 -4.68 -4.78
N PRO A 33 11.26 -5.71 -3.93
CA PRO A 33 11.41 -7.08 -4.40
C PRO A 33 10.15 -7.53 -5.14
N ARG A 34 10.34 -8.40 -6.13
CA ARG A 34 9.24 -9.01 -6.87
C ARG A 34 9.33 -10.52 -6.69
N TYR A 35 8.31 -11.08 -6.06
CA TYR A 35 8.22 -12.51 -5.84
C TYR A 35 7.29 -13.14 -6.87
N ASN A 36 6.67 -14.28 -6.55
CA ASN A 36 5.78 -14.96 -7.47
C ASN A 36 4.51 -14.16 -7.75
N SER A 37 3.92 -14.41 -8.91
CA SER A 37 2.68 -13.74 -9.31
C SER A 37 1.46 -14.51 -8.84
N TYR A 38 0.34 -13.80 -8.75
CA TYR A 38 -0.97 -14.36 -8.48
C TYR A 38 -2.02 -13.44 -9.06
N GLN A 39 -3.26 -13.92 -9.12
CA GLN A 39 -4.34 -13.12 -9.70
C GLN A 39 -5.22 -12.53 -8.60
N VAL A 40 -5.66 -11.30 -8.83
CA VAL A 40 -6.61 -10.61 -7.95
C VAL A 40 -7.82 -10.19 -8.77
N ALA A 41 -8.98 -10.17 -8.11
CA ALA A 41 -10.21 -9.69 -8.73
C ALA A 41 -10.29 -8.18 -8.57
N THR A 42 -10.60 -7.49 -9.67
CA THR A 42 -10.79 -6.04 -9.68
C THR A 42 -12.12 -5.72 -10.34
N ALA A 43 -12.52 -4.46 -10.29
CA ALA A 43 -13.74 -4.00 -10.95
C ALA A 43 -13.68 -4.23 -12.46
N ASN A 44 -12.49 -4.28 -13.05
CA ASN A 44 -12.29 -4.48 -14.48
C ASN A 44 -11.96 -5.93 -14.84
N GLY A 45 -12.20 -6.87 -13.92
CA GLY A 45 -11.88 -8.28 -14.11
C GLY A 45 -10.65 -8.69 -13.32
N ASN A 46 -10.12 -9.88 -13.63
CA ASN A 46 -8.94 -10.39 -12.96
C ASN A 46 -7.67 -9.76 -13.55
N THR A 47 -6.73 -9.44 -12.69
CA THR A 47 -5.42 -8.95 -13.13
C THR A 47 -4.32 -9.70 -12.40
N GLN A 48 -3.18 -9.84 -13.06
CA GLN A 48 -2.02 -10.50 -12.48
C GLN A 48 -1.17 -9.47 -11.76
N VAL A 49 -0.81 -9.79 -10.52
CA VAL A 49 0.06 -8.95 -9.70
C VAL A 49 1.21 -9.79 -9.17
N TYR A 50 2.22 -9.11 -8.65
CA TYR A 50 3.39 -9.77 -8.08
C TYR A 50 3.47 -9.49 -6.59
N ARG A 51 3.71 -10.52 -5.80
CA ARG A 51 3.88 -10.37 -4.35
C ARG A 51 5.13 -9.56 -4.06
N SER A 52 5.02 -8.69 -3.07
CA SER A 52 6.15 -7.89 -2.60
C SER A 52 6.03 -7.67 -1.10
N THR A 53 7.09 -7.13 -0.53
CA THR A 53 7.11 -6.78 0.89
C THR A 53 7.74 -5.41 1.04
N ILE A 54 7.14 -4.57 1.86
CA ILE A 54 7.69 -3.26 2.20
C ILE A 54 8.34 -3.38 3.57
N GLN A 55 9.65 -3.12 3.64
CA GLN A 55 10.37 -3.21 4.91
C GLN A 55 9.93 -2.12 5.87
N GLU A 56 9.81 -0.90 5.39
CA GLU A 56 9.39 0.23 6.23
C GLU A 56 8.44 1.12 5.45
N LEU A 57 7.28 1.37 6.04
CA LEU A 57 6.27 2.25 5.48
C LEU A 57 5.93 3.29 6.53
N ASN A 58 6.01 4.57 6.15
CA ASN A 58 5.75 5.68 7.06
C ASN A 58 4.53 6.47 6.62
N ILE A 59 3.67 6.79 7.58
CA ILE A 59 2.54 7.69 7.40
C ILE A 59 2.64 8.72 8.53
N GLY A 60 3.08 9.96 8.18
CA GLY A 60 3.38 10.94 9.23
C GLY A 60 4.44 10.39 10.18
N ASP A 61 4.12 10.36 11.45
CA ASP A 61 5.02 9.86 12.49
C ASP A 61 4.88 8.36 12.75
N ILE A 62 3.99 7.68 12.03
CA ILE A 62 3.73 6.26 12.22
C ILE A 62 4.62 5.45 11.30
N ALA A 63 5.33 4.47 11.84
CA ALA A 63 6.17 3.55 11.07
C ALA A 63 5.60 2.14 11.15
N LEU A 64 5.42 1.51 9.99
CA LEU A 64 4.99 0.11 9.88
C LEU A 64 6.11 -0.68 9.22
N TYR A 65 6.25 -1.93 9.61
CA TYR A 65 7.34 -2.78 9.12
C TYR A 65 6.79 -4.08 8.56
N ASN A 66 7.48 -4.62 7.55
CA ASN A 66 7.17 -5.90 6.94
C ASN A 66 5.72 -5.95 6.43
N VAL A 67 5.34 -4.94 5.66
CA VAL A 67 3.98 -4.80 5.16
C VAL A 67 3.82 -5.57 3.86
N GLU A 68 2.82 -6.45 3.81
CA GLU A 68 2.50 -7.18 2.57
C GLU A 68 2.02 -6.23 1.49
N ALA A 69 2.55 -6.41 0.28
CA ALA A 69 2.23 -5.55 -0.85
C ALA A 69 2.12 -6.36 -2.12
N ASN A 70 1.51 -5.77 -3.13
CA ASN A 70 1.57 -6.33 -4.49
C ASN A 70 1.99 -5.25 -5.48
N ILE A 71 2.67 -5.69 -6.52
CA ILE A 71 3.06 -4.84 -7.64
C ILE A 71 2.10 -5.12 -8.78
N ASN A 72 1.38 -4.10 -9.23
CA ASN A 72 0.34 -4.24 -10.23
C ASN A 72 0.76 -3.57 -11.54
N PRO A 73 1.12 -4.37 -12.58
CA PRO A 73 1.51 -3.81 -13.87
C PRO A 73 0.37 -3.08 -14.59
N SER A 74 -0.87 -3.43 -14.27
CA SER A 74 -2.04 -2.82 -14.92
C SER A 74 -2.47 -1.52 -14.26
N PHE A 75 -1.96 -1.20 -13.09
CA PHE A 75 -2.33 -0.01 -12.34
C PHE A 75 -1.43 1.16 -12.78
N LYS A 76 -2.02 2.09 -13.53
CA LYS A 76 -1.29 3.23 -14.10
C LYS A 76 -1.61 4.49 -13.29
N SER A 77 -1.03 4.59 -12.11
CA SER A 77 -1.25 5.71 -11.21
C SER A 77 0.06 6.17 -10.61
N ASN A 78 0.07 7.38 -10.06
CA ASN A 78 1.20 7.88 -9.27
C ASN A 78 0.93 7.73 -7.78
N GLU A 79 -0.16 7.08 -7.41
CA GLU A 79 -0.57 6.87 -6.04
C GLU A 79 -0.52 5.40 -5.69
N ILE A 80 -0.20 5.12 -4.43
CA ILE A 80 -0.15 3.76 -3.91
C ILE A 80 -1.42 3.54 -3.09
N LEU A 81 -2.14 2.44 -3.37
CA LEU A 81 -3.33 2.10 -2.60
C LEU A 81 -2.91 1.46 -1.28
N LEU A 82 -3.32 2.08 -0.19
CA LEU A 82 -3.00 1.61 1.16
C LEU A 82 -4.12 0.69 1.62
N GLY A 83 -3.90 -0.62 1.45
CA GLY A 83 -4.90 -1.62 1.76
C GLY A 83 -4.83 -2.14 3.19
N MET A 84 -5.60 -3.19 3.47
CA MET A 84 -5.78 -3.68 4.84
C MET A 84 -4.51 -4.28 5.46
N SER A 85 -3.55 -4.75 4.67
CA SER A 85 -2.29 -5.24 5.23
C SER A 85 -1.55 -4.18 6.03
N ALA A 86 -1.71 -2.91 5.65
CA ALA A 86 -1.19 -1.78 6.40
C ALA A 86 -2.23 -1.24 7.37
N LEU A 87 -3.46 -1.05 6.91
CA LEU A 87 -4.50 -0.40 7.69
C LEU A 87 -4.87 -1.19 8.95
N LYS A 88 -4.79 -2.52 8.91
CA LYS A 88 -5.08 -3.35 10.08
C LYS A 88 -4.08 -3.13 11.21
N GLN A 89 -2.91 -2.59 10.91
CA GLN A 89 -1.90 -2.26 11.91
C GLN A 89 -2.11 -0.87 12.49
N LEU A 90 -3.11 -0.16 12.00
CA LEU A 90 -3.44 1.20 12.42
C LEU A 90 -4.78 1.22 13.10
N GLU A 91 -4.95 2.20 13.97
CA GLU A 91 -6.25 2.50 14.55
C GLU A 91 -6.85 3.65 13.75
N LEU A 92 -8.05 3.42 13.19
CA LEU A 92 -8.75 4.42 12.39
C LEU A 92 -9.81 5.10 13.22
N HIS A 93 -9.74 6.43 13.30
CA HIS A 93 -10.75 7.24 13.97
C HIS A 93 -11.30 8.26 13.01
N GLN A 94 -12.62 8.36 12.96
CA GLN A 94 -13.29 9.38 12.17
C GLN A 94 -13.98 10.35 13.11
N SER A 95 -13.65 11.63 12.97
CA SER A 95 -14.27 12.70 13.74
C SER A 95 -14.74 13.76 12.75
N GLY A 96 -16.07 13.86 12.56
CA GLY A 96 -16.61 14.73 11.53
C GLY A 96 -16.13 14.32 10.15
N ARG A 97 -15.37 15.19 9.48
CA ARG A 97 -14.81 14.93 8.16
C ARG A 97 -13.33 14.54 8.22
N THR A 98 -12.80 14.38 9.42
CA THR A 98 -11.37 14.07 9.60
C THR A 98 -11.21 12.61 9.92
N LEU A 99 -10.32 11.93 9.18
CA LEU A 99 -9.91 10.56 9.47
C LEU A 99 -8.56 10.61 10.16
N ILE A 100 -8.50 10.09 11.37
CA ILE A 100 -7.29 10.08 12.19
C ILE A 100 -6.71 8.67 12.16
N LEU A 101 -5.44 8.58 11.80
CA LEU A 101 -4.69 7.32 11.82
C LEU A 101 -3.81 7.29 13.05
N ARG A 102 -3.87 6.19 13.80
CA ARG A 102 -3.06 6.00 14.99
C ARG A 102 -2.34 4.68 14.94
N GLU A 103 -1.18 4.64 15.57
CA GLU A 103 -0.44 3.42 15.75
C GLU A 103 -1.23 2.51 16.72
N GLN A 104 -1.42 1.27 16.32
CA GLN A 104 -2.13 0.29 17.14
C GLN A 104 -1.15 -0.28 18.17
N LYS A 105 -1.55 -0.25 19.42
CA LYS A 105 -0.72 -0.77 20.53
C LYS A 105 -1.26 -2.08 21.06
#